data_578ce19e47b6f06fce87919dcbf830c3
#
_entry.id   578ce19e47b6f06fce87919dcbf830c3
#
_cell.length_a   1.000
_cell.length_b   1.000
_cell.length_c   1.000
_cell.angle_alpha   90.00
_cell.angle_beta   90.00
_cell.angle_gamma   90.00
#
_symmetry.space_group_name_H-M   'P 1'
#
loop_
_entity.id
_entity.type
_entity.pdbx_description
1 polymer ?
#
loop_
_entity_poly.entity_id
_entity_poly.type
_entity_poly.pdbx_seq_one_letter_code
_entity_poly.pdbx_strand_id
1 'polypeptide(L)'
;MRSADGVDDYLRDPFGRYFVGDGFLHWYESAELCGFFLWGRPGEQQVRRLIEVLDVERTPHAPHASMVDARRLELPDPGAFALFVKYMQQRERDFAASVKCQALIRPEGIIGATVYGFYGLLQPSYPSKVFTETGEALGWLGIAETRATPLAAQLEGLVAAATQQSPLLQELHRVLRTRLMDASLSDIARVMGMSERTLQRRLRELNTSFQAEFNTVQIHTAKQLLLETDMKLTAIAVEVGCASLQHFSSLFRKLVGESPSTWRERHRNGSSSAAPEASEE
;
A
#
# COMPACT_ATOMS: atom_id res chain seq x y z
N MET A 1 -19.41 -1.73 5.64
CA MET A 1 -19.60 -1.30 4.24
C MET A 1 -19.86 -2.51 3.36
N ARG A 2 -20.61 -2.36 2.26
CA ARG A 2 -20.91 -3.42 1.28
C ARG A 2 -20.14 -3.22 -0.02
N SER A 3 -19.75 -4.29 -0.70
CA SER A 3 -19.11 -4.21 -2.02
C SER A 3 -20.09 -3.69 -3.06
N ALA A 4 -19.61 -2.88 -3.99
CA ALA A 4 -20.34 -2.54 -5.20
C ALA A 4 -20.07 -3.59 -6.31
N ASP A 5 -21.06 -3.85 -7.14
CA ASP A 5 -20.94 -4.84 -8.22
C ASP A 5 -20.21 -4.32 -9.46
N GLY A 6 -20.04 -3.00 -9.56
CA GLY A 6 -19.33 -2.33 -10.65
C GLY A 6 -19.23 -0.82 -10.43
N VAL A 7 -18.51 -0.14 -11.33
CA VAL A 7 -18.33 1.32 -11.21
C VAL A 7 -19.65 2.07 -11.32
N ASP A 8 -20.46 1.77 -12.33
CA ASP A 8 -21.75 2.47 -12.53
C ASP A 8 -22.71 2.27 -11.34
N ASP A 9 -22.68 1.09 -10.72
CA ASP A 9 -23.44 0.78 -9.53
C ASP A 9 -22.92 1.58 -8.32
N TYR A 10 -21.58 1.70 -8.19
CA TYR A 10 -20.93 2.47 -7.13
C TYR A 10 -21.17 3.98 -7.28
N LEU A 11 -21.04 4.52 -8.51
CA LEU A 11 -21.27 5.95 -8.77
C LEU A 11 -22.71 6.38 -8.50
N ARG A 12 -23.66 5.47 -8.63
CA ARG A 12 -25.09 5.73 -8.40
C ARG A 12 -25.47 5.80 -6.92
N ASP A 13 -24.87 4.95 -6.11
CA ASP A 13 -25.13 4.86 -4.65
C ASP A 13 -23.85 4.44 -3.91
N PRO A 14 -22.97 5.40 -3.56
CA PRO A 14 -21.67 5.09 -2.94
C PRO A 14 -21.72 4.92 -1.42
N PHE A 15 -22.74 5.45 -0.72
CA PHE A 15 -22.71 5.54 0.74
C PHE A 15 -22.85 4.20 1.45
N GLY A 16 -21.99 3.97 2.45
CA GLY A 16 -21.88 2.69 3.15
C GLY A 16 -21.31 1.55 2.27
N ARG A 17 -20.65 1.91 1.17
CA ARG A 17 -20.16 0.95 0.18
C ARG A 17 -18.68 1.18 -0.16
N TYR A 18 -18.09 0.21 -0.83
CA TYR A 18 -16.75 0.29 -1.38
C TYR A 18 -16.67 -0.35 -2.76
N PHE A 19 -15.73 0.13 -3.56
CA PHE A 19 -15.37 -0.42 -4.86
C PHE A 19 -13.89 -0.81 -4.87
N VAL A 20 -13.60 -2.02 -5.36
CA VAL A 20 -12.23 -2.52 -5.53
C VAL A 20 -11.86 -2.45 -7.00
N GLY A 21 -10.81 -1.69 -7.30
CA GLY A 21 -10.16 -1.66 -8.59
C GLY A 21 -8.81 -2.38 -8.55
N ASP A 22 -8.13 -2.41 -9.69
CA ASP A 22 -6.77 -2.93 -9.78
C ASP A 22 -5.79 -1.88 -9.23
N GLY A 23 -5.17 -2.20 -8.09
CA GLY A 23 -4.24 -1.32 -7.38
C GLY A 23 -4.89 -0.26 -6.47
N PHE A 24 -6.20 -0.28 -6.28
CA PHE A 24 -6.89 0.63 -5.37
C PHE A 24 -8.21 0.08 -4.82
N LEU A 25 -8.64 0.64 -3.69
CA LEU A 25 -9.99 0.49 -3.15
C LEU A 25 -10.50 1.87 -2.78
N HIS A 26 -11.66 2.27 -3.30
CA HIS A 26 -12.37 3.49 -2.90
C HIS A 26 -13.55 3.13 -2.01
N TRP A 27 -13.83 3.93 -0.98
CA TRP A 27 -14.91 3.68 -0.04
C TRP A 27 -15.59 4.97 0.41
N TYR A 28 -16.90 4.88 0.67
CA TYR A 28 -17.68 5.87 1.41
C TYR A 28 -18.26 5.21 2.66
N GLU A 29 -17.94 5.73 3.83
CA GLU A 29 -18.59 5.31 5.07
C GLU A 29 -19.94 5.99 5.20
N SER A 30 -19.98 7.30 4.88
CA SER A 30 -21.17 8.15 4.88
C SER A 30 -20.98 9.29 3.87
N ALA A 31 -21.97 10.15 3.71
CA ALA A 31 -21.83 11.35 2.88
C ALA A 31 -20.73 12.32 3.35
N GLU A 32 -20.29 12.21 4.61
CA GLU A 32 -19.31 13.10 5.22
C GLU A 32 -17.90 12.54 5.27
N LEU A 33 -17.70 11.25 5.00
CA LEU A 33 -16.42 10.57 5.10
C LEU A 33 -16.23 9.53 4.00
N CYS A 34 -15.20 9.72 3.22
CA CYS A 34 -14.75 8.77 2.20
C CYS A 34 -13.24 8.60 2.22
N GLY A 35 -12.74 7.76 1.35
CA GLY A 35 -11.32 7.67 1.11
C GLY A 35 -10.95 6.56 0.14
N PHE A 36 -9.66 6.44 -0.10
CA PHE A 36 -9.14 5.37 -0.93
C PHE A 36 -7.80 4.85 -0.43
N PHE A 37 -7.56 3.60 -0.70
CA PHE A 37 -6.30 2.91 -0.49
C PHE A 37 -5.64 2.68 -1.83
N LEU A 38 -4.32 2.86 -1.86
CA LEU A 38 -3.48 2.58 -3.03
C LEU A 38 -2.45 1.51 -2.68
N TRP A 39 -2.22 0.58 -3.59
CA TRP A 39 -1.20 -0.45 -3.39
C TRP A 39 -0.53 -0.86 -4.69
N GLY A 40 0.65 -1.52 -4.56
CA GLY A 40 1.43 -2.00 -5.67
C GLY A 40 2.03 -0.87 -6.50
N ARG A 41 2.20 -1.13 -7.78
CA ARG A 41 2.79 -0.20 -8.75
C ARG A 41 1.81 0.10 -9.88
N PRO A 42 0.83 0.99 -9.66
CA PRO A 42 -0.18 1.27 -10.66
C PRO A 42 0.43 1.89 -11.93
N GLY A 43 0.07 1.34 -13.09
CA GLY A 43 0.34 1.88 -14.39
C GLY A 43 -0.79 2.81 -14.88
N GLU A 44 -0.67 3.33 -16.11
CA GLU A 44 -1.64 4.29 -16.65
C GLU A 44 -3.08 3.75 -16.70
N GLN A 45 -3.27 2.48 -17.02
CA GLN A 45 -4.60 1.88 -17.11
C GLN A 45 -5.30 1.84 -15.74
N GLN A 46 -4.58 1.47 -14.70
CA GLN A 46 -5.08 1.47 -13.32
C GLN A 46 -5.43 2.89 -12.85
N VAL A 47 -4.57 3.86 -13.18
CA VAL A 47 -4.84 5.28 -12.85
C VAL A 47 -6.05 5.82 -13.60
N ARG A 48 -6.27 5.47 -14.87
CA ARG A 48 -7.51 5.84 -15.59
C ARG A 48 -8.74 5.29 -14.90
N ARG A 49 -8.69 4.05 -14.44
CA ARG A 49 -9.80 3.43 -13.70
C ARG A 49 -10.04 4.09 -12.35
N LEU A 50 -8.96 4.45 -11.62
CA LEU A 50 -9.06 5.24 -10.39
C LEU A 50 -9.75 6.59 -10.65
N ILE A 51 -9.35 7.30 -11.71
CA ILE A 51 -9.93 8.59 -12.11
C ILE A 51 -11.44 8.47 -12.35
N GLU A 52 -11.90 7.43 -13.04
CA GLU A 52 -13.34 7.17 -13.24
C GLU A 52 -14.09 7.04 -11.91
N VAL A 53 -13.49 6.37 -10.94
CA VAL A 53 -14.11 6.19 -9.61
C VAL A 53 -14.04 7.46 -8.77
N LEU A 54 -12.96 8.25 -8.85
CA LEU A 54 -12.83 9.51 -8.14
C LEU A 54 -13.85 10.57 -8.58
N ASP A 55 -14.47 10.40 -9.75
CA ASP A 55 -15.58 11.26 -10.18
C ASP A 55 -16.80 11.18 -9.23
N VAL A 56 -16.90 10.13 -8.40
CA VAL A 56 -17.93 10.03 -7.34
C VAL A 56 -17.79 11.11 -6.28
N GLU A 57 -16.57 11.53 -5.96
CA GLU A 57 -16.32 12.60 -4.97
C GLU A 57 -16.73 13.98 -5.48
N ARG A 58 -16.97 14.12 -6.77
CA ARG A 58 -17.38 15.37 -7.44
C ARG A 58 -18.90 15.52 -7.61
N THR A 59 -19.66 14.46 -7.34
CA THR A 59 -21.12 14.54 -7.37
C THR A 59 -21.56 15.53 -6.27
N PRO A 60 -22.61 16.36 -6.48
CA PRO A 60 -23.00 17.42 -5.55
C PRO A 60 -23.59 16.84 -4.26
N HIS A 61 -22.73 16.27 -3.44
CA HIS A 61 -22.98 15.90 -2.06
C HIS A 61 -22.42 16.98 -1.12
N ALA A 62 -22.77 16.93 0.14
CA ALA A 62 -22.19 17.82 1.15
C ALA A 62 -20.65 17.63 1.15
N PRO A 63 -19.88 18.71 1.44
CA PRO A 63 -18.43 18.59 1.55
C PRO A 63 -18.03 17.52 2.57
N HIS A 64 -17.14 16.65 2.18
CA HIS A 64 -16.72 15.46 2.95
C HIS A 64 -15.25 15.53 3.39
N ALA A 65 -14.91 14.80 4.43
CA ALA A 65 -13.54 14.48 4.79
C ALA A 65 -13.04 13.30 3.94
N SER A 66 -11.82 13.38 3.44
CA SER A 66 -11.21 12.35 2.60
C SER A 66 -9.96 11.77 3.24
N MET A 67 -9.78 10.45 3.16
CA MET A 67 -8.59 9.75 3.62
C MET A 67 -7.91 9.02 2.46
N VAL A 68 -6.65 9.34 2.22
CA VAL A 68 -5.81 8.67 1.22
C VAL A 68 -4.79 7.81 1.94
N ASP A 69 -4.83 6.50 1.78
CA ASP A 69 -3.82 5.60 2.33
C ASP A 69 -2.92 5.06 1.22
N ALA A 70 -1.70 5.55 1.19
CA ALA A 70 -0.66 5.16 0.24
C ALA A 70 0.44 4.29 0.87
N ARG A 71 0.23 3.72 2.08
CA ARG A 71 1.26 2.92 2.78
C ARG A 71 1.70 1.68 2.00
N ARG A 72 0.83 1.14 1.17
CA ARG A 72 1.09 -0.05 0.35
C ARG A 72 1.48 0.28 -1.09
N LEU A 73 1.60 1.57 -1.41
CA LEU A 73 2.04 2.03 -2.72
C LEU A 73 3.54 1.80 -2.87
N GLU A 74 3.92 1.25 -4.00
CA GLU A 74 5.30 1.19 -4.48
C GLU A 74 5.59 2.44 -5.34
N LEU A 75 6.82 2.55 -5.88
CA LEU A 75 7.16 3.66 -6.79
C LEU A 75 6.22 3.62 -8.00
N PRO A 76 5.38 4.65 -8.20
CA PRO A 76 4.46 4.67 -9.33
C PRO A 76 5.20 4.78 -10.65
N ASP A 77 4.57 4.31 -11.71
CA ASP A 77 5.03 4.57 -13.07
C ASP A 77 4.98 6.09 -13.35
N PRO A 78 6.05 6.69 -13.91
CA PRO A 78 6.08 8.15 -14.12
C PRO A 78 4.97 8.66 -15.03
N GLY A 79 4.57 7.91 -16.07
CA GLY A 79 3.48 8.26 -16.97
C GLY A 79 2.12 8.22 -16.26
N ALA A 80 1.88 7.15 -15.49
CA ALA A 80 0.70 7.00 -14.66
C ALA A 80 0.58 8.14 -13.63
N PHE A 81 1.69 8.49 -13.01
CA PHE A 81 1.72 9.59 -12.06
C PHE A 81 1.42 10.95 -12.72
N ALA A 82 2.06 11.25 -13.86
CA ALA A 82 1.80 12.48 -14.61
C ALA A 82 0.32 12.61 -15.03
N LEU A 83 -0.29 11.48 -15.42
CA LEU A 83 -1.72 11.43 -15.74
C LEU A 83 -2.59 11.81 -14.53
N PHE A 84 -2.27 11.26 -13.36
CA PHE A 84 -3.00 11.55 -12.12
C PHE A 84 -2.87 13.03 -11.70
N VAL A 85 -1.63 13.56 -11.70
CA VAL A 85 -1.37 14.97 -11.40
C VAL A 85 -2.15 15.89 -12.34
N LYS A 86 -2.11 15.61 -13.64
CA LYS A 86 -2.86 16.39 -14.64
C LYS A 86 -4.36 16.39 -14.36
N TYR A 87 -4.93 15.23 -14.03
CA TYR A 87 -6.35 15.11 -13.66
C TYR A 87 -6.67 15.94 -12.42
N MET A 88 -5.89 15.82 -11.35
CA MET A 88 -6.11 16.56 -10.11
C MET A 88 -6.02 18.08 -10.32
N GLN A 89 -5.02 18.54 -11.07
CA GLN A 89 -4.89 19.97 -11.42
C GLN A 89 -6.06 20.49 -12.27
N GLN A 90 -6.55 19.71 -13.22
CA GLN A 90 -7.70 20.09 -14.04
C GLN A 90 -9.01 20.15 -13.25
N ARG A 91 -9.10 19.41 -12.14
CA ARG A 91 -10.28 19.27 -11.29
C ARG A 91 -10.14 19.93 -9.91
N GLU A 92 -9.10 20.73 -9.73
CA GLU A 92 -8.79 21.38 -8.44
C GLU A 92 -10.01 22.11 -7.85
N ARG A 93 -10.73 22.90 -8.66
CA ARG A 93 -11.91 23.63 -8.21
C ARG A 93 -13.05 22.74 -7.76
N ASP A 94 -13.25 21.61 -8.44
CA ASP A 94 -14.30 20.64 -8.12
C ASP A 94 -13.97 19.97 -6.77
N PHE A 95 -12.73 19.54 -6.59
CA PHE A 95 -12.27 18.95 -5.32
C PHE A 95 -12.25 19.97 -4.18
N ALA A 96 -11.84 21.23 -4.44
CA ALA A 96 -11.89 22.29 -3.45
C ALA A 96 -13.31 22.59 -2.94
N ALA A 97 -14.33 22.38 -3.78
CA ALA A 97 -15.73 22.52 -3.39
C ALA A 97 -16.30 21.30 -2.65
N SER A 98 -15.76 20.10 -2.93
CA SER A 98 -16.28 18.83 -2.41
C SER A 98 -15.51 18.30 -1.19
N VAL A 99 -14.19 18.57 -1.09
CA VAL A 99 -13.34 18.08 -0.01
C VAL A 99 -13.19 19.13 1.08
N LYS A 100 -13.69 18.83 2.27
CA LYS A 100 -13.56 19.67 3.46
C LYS A 100 -12.15 19.66 4.04
N CYS A 101 -11.56 18.50 4.13
CA CYS A 101 -10.17 18.26 4.56
C CYS A 101 -9.72 16.87 4.11
N GLN A 102 -8.40 16.67 3.98
CA GLN A 102 -7.84 15.39 3.53
C GLN A 102 -6.67 14.95 4.40
N ALA A 103 -6.72 13.70 4.86
CA ALA A 103 -5.62 13.02 5.52
C ALA A 103 -4.89 12.11 4.52
N LEU A 104 -3.58 12.29 4.37
CA LEU A 104 -2.72 11.39 3.60
C LEU A 104 -1.95 10.49 4.56
N ILE A 105 -2.11 9.19 4.45
CA ILE A 105 -1.29 8.21 5.17
C ILE A 105 -0.23 7.69 4.23
N ARG A 106 1.04 7.90 4.55
CA ARG A 106 2.17 7.51 3.71
C ARG A 106 3.03 6.43 4.36
N PRO A 107 3.76 5.62 3.58
CA PRO A 107 4.79 4.76 4.14
C PRO A 107 5.95 5.59 4.69
N GLU A 108 6.75 4.99 5.54
CA GLU A 108 8.04 5.55 5.97
C GLU A 108 9.11 5.39 4.88
N GLY A 109 10.26 6.02 5.07
CA GLY A 109 11.43 5.92 4.20
C GLY A 109 11.29 6.68 2.88
N ILE A 110 12.10 6.28 1.88
CA ILE A 110 12.23 6.99 0.59
C ILE A 110 10.92 6.97 -0.20
N ILE A 111 10.19 5.87 -0.18
CA ILE A 111 8.88 5.79 -0.87
C ILE A 111 7.92 6.81 -0.25
N GLY A 112 7.87 6.91 1.08
CA GLY A 112 7.05 7.90 1.77
C GLY A 112 7.49 9.35 1.49
N ALA A 113 8.79 9.60 1.39
CA ALA A 113 9.31 10.91 0.98
C ALA A 113 8.93 11.25 -0.47
N THR A 114 8.96 10.25 -1.35
CA THR A 114 8.53 10.41 -2.76
C THR A 114 7.03 10.69 -2.85
N VAL A 115 6.19 9.93 -2.14
CA VAL A 115 4.74 10.16 -2.07
C VAL A 115 4.44 11.55 -1.50
N TYR A 116 5.16 11.96 -0.47
CA TYR A 116 5.02 13.31 0.11
C TYR A 116 5.43 14.41 -0.87
N GLY A 117 6.54 14.24 -1.59
CA GLY A 117 6.99 15.18 -2.62
C GLY A 117 5.97 15.30 -3.75
N PHE A 118 5.39 14.20 -4.17
CA PHE A 118 4.32 14.18 -5.17
C PHE A 118 3.04 14.87 -4.68
N TYR A 119 2.67 14.65 -3.43
CA TYR A 119 1.54 15.33 -2.82
C TYR A 119 1.75 16.85 -2.75
N GLY A 120 2.99 17.28 -2.51
CA GLY A 120 3.38 18.70 -2.58
C GLY A 120 3.21 19.32 -3.96
N LEU A 121 3.27 18.54 -5.05
CA LEU A 121 3.01 19.03 -6.41
C LEU A 121 1.51 19.24 -6.68
N LEU A 122 0.62 18.55 -5.95
CA LEU A 122 -0.83 18.69 -6.12
C LEU A 122 -1.35 19.99 -5.49
N GLN A 123 -0.70 20.47 -4.42
CA GLN A 123 -1.05 21.71 -3.69
C GLN A 123 -2.56 21.86 -3.49
N PRO A 124 -3.23 20.93 -2.79
CA PRO A 124 -4.68 20.98 -2.64
C PRO A 124 -5.11 22.29 -1.95
N SER A 125 -6.16 22.91 -2.45
CA SER A 125 -6.71 24.16 -1.92
C SER A 125 -7.49 23.99 -0.60
N TYR A 126 -7.61 22.76 -0.10
CA TYR A 126 -8.27 22.41 1.14
C TYR A 126 -7.28 21.98 2.22
N PRO A 127 -7.63 22.09 3.52
CA PRO A 127 -6.77 21.64 4.60
C PRO A 127 -6.33 20.19 4.42
N SER A 128 -5.03 19.95 4.46
CA SER A 128 -4.48 18.62 4.29
C SER A 128 -3.34 18.36 5.28
N LYS A 129 -3.28 17.13 5.80
CA LYS A 129 -2.25 16.71 6.76
C LYS A 129 -1.78 15.30 6.50
N VAL A 130 -0.48 15.06 6.77
CA VAL A 130 0.16 13.76 6.53
C VAL A 130 0.34 13.01 7.83
N PHE A 131 0.09 11.70 7.78
CA PHE A 131 0.13 10.77 8.90
C PHE A 131 0.89 9.49 8.52
N THR A 132 1.20 8.68 9.54
CA THR A 132 1.71 7.32 9.38
C THR A 132 0.70 6.27 9.87
N GLU A 133 -0.25 6.69 10.72
CA GLU A 133 -1.23 5.81 11.37
C GLU A 133 -2.67 6.17 11.02
N THR A 134 -3.49 5.14 10.74
CA THR A 134 -4.91 5.30 10.37
C THR A 134 -5.73 5.94 11.51
N GLY A 135 -5.48 5.55 12.76
CA GLY A 135 -6.21 6.07 13.91
C GLY A 135 -6.02 7.58 14.08
N GLU A 136 -4.79 8.06 13.99
CA GLU A 136 -4.48 9.49 14.07
C GLU A 136 -5.10 10.28 12.91
N ALA A 137 -5.07 9.73 11.71
CA ALA A 137 -5.67 10.33 10.52
C ALA A 137 -7.19 10.48 10.70
N LEU A 138 -7.88 9.43 11.13
CA LEU A 138 -9.33 9.47 11.39
C LEU A 138 -9.68 10.46 12.51
N GLY A 139 -8.89 10.52 13.59
CA GLY A 139 -9.08 11.50 14.67
C GLY A 139 -8.98 12.93 14.16
N TRP A 140 -7.99 13.24 13.31
CA TRP A 140 -7.83 14.56 12.71
C TRP A 140 -8.97 14.92 11.74
N LEU A 141 -9.54 13.93 11.05
CA LEU A 141 -10.73 14.09 10.20
C LEU A 141 -12.02 14.30 11.00
N GLY A 142 -11.94 14.34 12.35
CA GLY A 142 -13.08 14.61 13.23
C GLY A 142 -13.86 13.36 13.64
N ILE A 143 -13.31 12.17 13.42
CA ILE A 143 -13.96 10.92 13.83
C ILE A 143 -13.61 10.64 15.30
N ALA A 144 -14.64 10.54 16.15
CA ALA A 144 -14.47 10.22 17.57
C ALA A 144 -13.75 8.86 17.76
N GLU A 145 -12.88 8.73 18.75
CA GLU A 145 -12.05 7.55 19.00
C GLU A 145 -12.87 6.26 19.10
N THR A 146 -14.05 6.32 19.74
CA THR A 146 -14.98 5.19 19.86
C THR A 146 -15.46 4.64 18.51
N ARG A 147 -15.40 5.45 17.46
CA ARG A 147 -15.79 5.12 16.08
C ARG A 147 -14.57 4.90 15.19
N ALA A 148 -13.47 5.62 15.44
CA ALA A 148 -12.25 5.54 14.66
C ALA A 148 -11.60 4.15 14.73
N THR A 149 -11.49 3.55 15.93
CA THR A 149 -10.89 2.23 16.13
C THR A 149 -11.62 1.12 15.37
N PRO A 150 -12.95 0.93 15.51
CA PRO A 150 -13.65 -0.10 14.73
C PRO A 150 -13.66 0.19 13.23
N LEU A 151 -13.72 1.47 12.81
CA LEU A 151 -13.63 1.83 11.39
C LEU A 151 -12.26 1.50 10.82
N ALA A 152 -11.18 1.84 11.52
CA ALA A 152 -9.81 1.49 11.10
C ALA A 152 -9.65 -0.02 10.93
N ALA A 153 -10.12 -0.83 11.88
CA ALA A 153 -10.09 -2.28 11.79
C ALA A 153 -10.91 -2.81 10.60
N GLN A 154 -12.09 -2.24 10.36
CA GLN A 154 -12.92 -2.59 9.20
C GLN A 154 -12.20 -2.27 7.88
N LEU A 155 -11.63 -1.07 7.76
CA LEU A 155 -10.91 -0.62 6.58
C LEU A 155 -9.67 -1.48 6.30
N GLU A 156 -8.88 -1.80 7.32
CA GLU A 156 -7.74 -2.73 7.20
C GLU A 156 -8.20 -4.13 6.74
N GLY A 157 -9.31 -4.63 7.26
CA GLY A 157 -9.91 -5.89 6.81
C GLY A 157 -10.33 -5.86 5.35
N LEU A 158 -10.94 -4.77 4.88
CA LEU A 158 -11.32 -4.59 3.48
C LEU A 158 -10.10 -4.55 2.55
N VAL A 159 -9.07 -3.81 2.94
CA VAL A 159 -7.83 -3.74 2.17
C VAL A 159 -7.11 -5.08 2.19
N ALA A 160 -7.04 -5.75 3.33
CA ALA A 160 -6.47 -7.10 3.41
C ALA A 160 -7.21 -8.08 2.48
N ALA A 161 -8.53 -8.03 2.42
CA ALA A 161 -9.32 -8.83 1.50
C ALA A 161 -9.11 -8.46 0.03
N ALA A 162 -9.01 -7.17 -0.28
CA ALA A 162 -8.78 -6.65 -1.63
C ALA A 162 -7.34 -6.86 -2.11
N THR A 163 -6.37 -6.70 -1.22
CA THR A 163 -4.95 -6.99 -1.46
C THR A 163 -4.59 -8.45 -1.18
N GLN A 164 -5.52 -9.23 -0.60
CA GLN A 164 -5.42 -10.67 -0.65
C GLN A 164 -5.42 -11.04 -2.14
N GLN A 165 -4.23 -11.02 -2.62
CA GLN A 165 -3.73 -11.33 -3.93
C GLN A 165 -4.55 -12.47 -4.51
N SER A 166 -4.68 -12.48 -5.81
CA SER A 166 -5.26 -13.59 -6.53
C SER A 166 -4.84 -14.90 -5.84
N PRO A 167 -5.70 -15.89 -5.69
CA PRO A 167 -5.33 -17.18 -5.07
C PRO A 167 -4.01 -17.73 -5.60
N LEU A 168 -3.67 -17.37 -6.85
CA LEU A 168 -2.37 -17.66 -7.46
C LEU A 168 -1.21 -16.99 -6.72
N LEU A 169 -1.29 -15.70 -6.40
CA LEU A 169 -0.19 -14.98 -5.71
C LEU A 169 -0.07 -15.41 -4.25
N GLN A 170 -1.19 -15.66 -3.58
CA GLN A 170 -1.16 -16.22 -2.21
C GLN A 170 -0.43 -17.57 -2.18
N GLU A 171 -0.81 -18.48 -3.07
CA GLU A 171 -0.18 -19.78 -3.16
C GLU A 171 1.29 -19.66 -3.58
N LEU A 172 1.61 -18.79 -4.54
CA LEU A 172 2.97 -18.50 -4.93
C LEU A 172 3.81 -17.99 -3.75
N HIS A 173 3.33 -17.01 -3.01
CA HIS A 173 4.04 -16.48 -1.84
C HIS A 173 4.18 -17.51 -0.73
N ARG A 174 3.13 -18.32 -0.49
CA ARG A 174 3.19 -19.42 0.48
C ARG A 174 4.29 -20.41 0.11
N VAL A 175 4.34 -20.83 -1.13
CA VAL A 175 5.36 -21.79 -1.62
C VAL A 175 6.75 -21.15 -1.60
N LEU A 176 6.89 -19.89 -2.04
CA LEU A 176 8.16 -19.17 -2.02
C LEU A 176 8.75 -19.04 -0.60
N ARG A 177 7.94 -18.71 0.42
CA ARG A 177 8.42 -18.61 1.81
C ARG A 177 9.05 -19.89 2.33
N THR A 178 8.58 -21.04 1.88
CA THR A 178 9.13 -22.34 2.31
C THR A 178 10.35 -22.78 1.50
N ARG A 179 10.71 -22.07 0.43
CA ARG A 179 11.75 -22.49 -0.53
C ARG A 179 12.65 -21.34 -1.02
N LEU A 180 12.82 -20.28 -0.22
CA LEU A 180 13.59 -19.10 -0.66
C LEU A 180 15.00 -19.42 -1.13
N MET A 181 15.67 -20.39 -0.51
CA MET A 181 17.05 -20.76 -0.84
C MET A 181 17.17 -21.46 -2.20
N ASP A 182 16.15 -22.23 -2.59
CA ASP A 182 16.21 -23.12 -3.77
C ASP A 182 15.07 -22.83 -4.77
N ALA A 183 14.51 -21.63 -4.74
CA ALA A 183 13.36 -21.26 -5.56
C ALA A 183 13.75 -21.08 -7.03
N SER A 184 13.50 -22.09 -7.86
CA SER A 184 13.48 -21.91 -9.32
C SER A 184 12.05 -21.78 -9.83
N LEU A 185 11.87 -21.04 -10.93
CA LEU A 185 10.55 -20.92 -11.58
C LEU A 185 9.95 -22.29 -11.90
N SER A 186 10.79 -23.22 -12.38
CA SER A 186 10.39 -24.58 -12.74
C SER A 186 9.86 -25.36 -11.53
N ASP A 187 10.60 -25.34 -10.43
CA ASP A 187 10.22 -26.08 -9.22
C ASP A 187 8.98 -25.49 -8.57
N ILE A 188 8.89 -24.17 -8.48
CA ILE A 188 7.72 -23.50 -7.94
C ILE A 188 6.48 -23.77 -8.80
N ALA A 189 6.57 -23.65 -10.13
CA ALA A 189 5.46 -23.95 -11.02
C ALA A 189 4.98 -25.42 -10.85
N ARG A 190 5.93 -26.37 -10.74
CA ARG A 190 5.62 -27.78 -10.50
C ARG A 190 4.90 -28.00 -9.17
N VAL A 191 5.35 -27.36 -8.09
CA VAL A 191 4.69 -27.43 -6.78
C VAL A 191 3.27 -26.86 -6.84
N MET A 192 3.07 -25.80 -7.62
CA MET A 192 1.75 -25.19 -7.84
C MET A 192 0.89 -25.95 -8.86
N GLY A 193 1.33 -27.11 -9.36
CA GLY A 193 0.57 -27.95 -10.29
C GLY A 193 0.39 -27.36 -11.69
N MET A 194 1.32 -26.52 -12.16
CA MET A 194 1.24 -25.87 -13.46
C MET A 194 2.59 -25.83 -14.20
N SER A 195 2.55 -25.57 -15.51
CA SER A 195 3.78 -25.34 -16.28
C SER A 195 4.34 -23.95 -16.03
N GLU A 196 5.66 -23.76 -16.20
CA GLU A 196 6.32 -22.45 -16.14
C GLU A 196 5.63 -21.41 -17.03
N ARG A 197 5.32 -21.80 -18.27
CA ARG A 197 4.61 -20.95 -19.24
C ARG A 197 3.25 -20.49 -18.70
N THR A 198 2.52 -21.40 -18.03
CA THR A 198 1.22 -21.08 -17.45
C THR A 198 1.37 -20.10 -16.29
N LEU A 199 2.34 -20.35 -15.38
CA LEU A 199 2.62 -19.47 -14.27
C LEU A 199 3.02 -18.07 -14.74
N GLN A 200 3.99 -17.98 -15.68
CA GLN A 200 4.42 -16.71 -16.25
C GLN A 200 3.31 -15.94 -16.96
N ARG A 201 2.43 -16.64 -17.69
CA ARG A 201 1.29 -16.00 -18.36
C ARG A 201 0.33 -15.40 -17.33
N ARG A 202 -0.07 -16.20 -16.31
CA ARG A 202 -0.97 -15.74 -15.25
C ARG A 202 -0.39 -14.60 -14.42
N LEU A 203 0.92 -14.62 -14.14
CA LEU A 203 1.59 -13.52 -13.46
C LEU A 203 1.58 -12.23 -14.30
N ARG A 204 1.77 -12.35 -15.63
CA ARG A 204 1.63 -11.20 -16.54
C ARG A 204 0.20 -10.64 -16.59
N GLU A 205 -0.80 -11.50 -16.53
CA GLU A 205 -2.21 -11.10 -16.43
C GLU A 205 -2.50 -10.31 -15.13
N LEU A 206 -1.69 -10.54 -14.07
CA LEU A 206 -1.70 -9.81 -12.80
C LEU A 206 -0.68 -8.64 -12.76
N ASN A 207 -0.14 -8.23 -13.93
CA ASN A 207 0.85 -7.16 -14.06
C ASN A 207 2.12 -7.35 -13.22
N THR A 208 2.52 -8.60 -12.97
CA THR A 208 3.72 -8.94 -12.22
C THR A 208 4.57 -10.01 -12.92
N SER A 209 5.66 -10.41 -12.30
CA SER A 209 6.54 -11.47 -12.75
C SER A 209 7.00 -12.35 -11.59
N PHE A 210 7.44 -13.58 -11.88
CA PHE A 210 8.01 -14.47 -10.87
C PHE A 210 9.15 -13.79 -10.10
N GLN A 211 10.05 -13.10 -10.79
CA GLN A 211 11.18 -12.42 -10.15
C GLN A 211 10.73 -11.27 -9.24
N ALA A 212 9.72 -10.51 -9.64
CA ALA A 212 9.16 -9.44 -8.81
C ALA A 212 8.55 -10.01 -7.52
N GLU A 213 7.74 -11.05 -7.63
CA GLU A 213 7.11 -11.70 -6.48
C GLU A 213 8.14 -12.38 -5.57
N PHE A 214 9.15 -13.02 -6.16
CA PHE A 214 10.26 -13.62 -5.42
C PHE A 214 11.03 -12.57 -4.61
N ASN A 215 11.41 -11.46 -5.24
CA ASN A 215 12.09 -10.35 -4.58
C ASN A 215 11.23 -9.77 -3.43
N THR A 216 9.93 -9.64 -3.63
CA THR A 216 9.00 -9.17 -2.60
C THR A 216 9.00 -10.08 -1.38
N VAL A 217 8.92 -11.40 -1.58
CA VAL A 217 8.97 -12.38 -0.49
C VAL A 217 10.33 -12.39 0.20
N GLN A 218 11.44 -12.30 -0.56
CA GLN A 218 12.79 -12.19 0.01
C GLN A 218 12.91 -11.00 0.97
N ILE A 219 12.47 -9.82 0.54
CA ILE A 219 12.58 -8.60 1.36
C ILE A 219 11.63 -8.64 2.55
N HIS A 220 10.42 -9.17 2.40
CA HIS A 220 9.49 -9.34 3.52
C HIS A 220 10.09 -10.25 4.61
N THR A 221 10.61 -11.42 4.22
CA THR A 221 11.28 -12.35 5.15
C THR A 221 12.54 -11.72 5.76
N ALA A 222 13.32 -10.97 4.98
CA ALA A 222 14.49 -10.27 5.50
C ALA A 222 14.11 -9.24 6.57
N LYS A 223 13.05 -8.47 6.38
CA LYS A 223 12.56 -7.51 7.38
C LYS A 223 12.17 -8.21 8.69
N GLN A 224 11.47 -9.34 8.61
CA GLN A 224 11.14 -10.14 9.79
C GLN A 224 12.40 -10.61 10.53
N LEU A 225 13.36 -11.21 9.82
CA LEU A 225 14.62 -11.66 10.43
C LEU A 225 15.44 -10.52 11.02
N LEU A 226 15.44 -9.35 10.38
CA LEU A 226 16.11 -8.15 10.90
C LEU A 226 15.49 -7.66 12.21
N LEU A 227 14.19 -7.77 12.40
CA LEU A 227 13.49 -7.36 13.62
C LEU A 227 13.58 -8.40 14.73
N GLU A 228 13.32 -9.66 14.38
CA GLU A 228 13.06 -10.74 15.33
C GLU A 228 14.34 -11.46 15.78
N THR A 229 15.48 -11.26 15.07
CA THR A 229 16.71 -12.01 15.34
C THR A 229 17.96 -11.12 15.36
N ASP A 230 19.01 -11.61 16.06
CA ASP A 230 20.35 -11.00 16.03
C ASP A 230 21.27 -11.56 14.93
N MET A 231 20.68 -12.23 13.94
CA MET A 231 21.45 -12.81 12.85
C MET A 231 22.30 -11.75 12.13
N LYS A 232 23.51 -12.13 11.75
CA LYS A 232 24.38 -11.29 10.92
C LYS A 232 23.72 -11.10 9.54
N LEU A 233 23.94 -9.95 8.92
CA LEU A 233 23.38 -9.66 7.59
C LEU A 233 23.79 -10.67 6.53
N THR A 234 25.00 -11.25 6.66
CA THR A 234 25.46 -12.34 5.79
C THR A 234 24.61 -13.60 5.92
N ALA A 235 24.21 -13.95 7.14
CA ALA A 235 23.35 -15.10 7.39
C ALA A 235 21.93 -14.85 6.89
N ILE A 236 21.39 -13.64 7.10
CA ILE A 236 20.08 -13.24 6.55
C ILE A 236 20.10 -13.29 5.01
N ALA A 237 21.17 -12.80 4.37
CA ALA A 237 21.30 -12.86 2.92
C ALA A 237 21.18 -14.30 2.37
N VAL A 238 21.82 -15.25 3.05
CA VAL A 238 21.72 -16.67 2.70
C VAL A 238 20.31 -17.21 2.93
N GLU A 239 19.73 -16.93 4.10
CA GLU A 239 18.40 -17.42 4.50
C GLU A 239 17.30 -16.98 3.53
N VAL A 240 17.42 -15.75 2.99
CA VAL A 240 16.47 -15.25 1.99
C VAL A 240 16.84 -15.61 0.55
N GLY A 241 17.81 -16.52 0.34
CA GLY A 241 18.17 -17.00 -0.99
C GLY A 241 18.93 -16.00 -1.85
N CYS A 242 19.63 -15.03 -1.25
CA CYS A 242 20.50 -14.12 -2.00
C CYS A 242 21.90 -14.72 -2.18
N ALA A 243 22.44 -14.65 -3.41
CA ALA A 243 23.74 -15.21 -3.75
C ALA A 243 24.93 -14.59 -2.96
N SER A 244 24.76 -13.37 -2.45
CA SER A 244 25.79 -12.67 -1.66
C SER A 244 25.18 -11.56 -0.81
N LEU A 245 25.92 -11.12 0.23
CA LEU A 245 25.56 -9.95 1.02
C LEU A 245 25.43 -8.68 0.17
N GLN A 246 26.27 -8.53 -0.85
CA GLN A 246 26.24 -7.39 -1.76
C GLN A 246 24.95 -7.37 -2.58
N HIS A 247 24.57 -8.53 -3.13
CA HIS A 247 23.28 -8.69 -3.84
C HIS A 247 22.11 -8.38 -2.94
N PHE A 248 22.08 -8.96 -1.73
CA PHE A 248 21.06 -8.71 -0.71
C PHE A 248 20.96 -7.21 -0.38
N SER A 249 22.08 -6.54 -0.08
CA SER A 249 22.09 -5.12 0.29
C SER A 249 21.62 -4.22 -0.84
N SER A 250 21.97 -4.54 -2.10
CA SER A 250 21.53 -3.82 -3.29
C SER A 250 20.03 -4.01 -3.52
N LEU A 251 19.53 -5.23 -3.42
CA LEU A 251 18.11 -5.56 -3.57
C LEU A 251 17.28 -4.87 -2.48
N PHE A 252 17.73 -4.98 -1.22
CA PHE A 252 17.06 -4.35 -0.08
C PHE A 252 17.00 -2.83 -0.24
N ARG A 253 18.13 -2.18 -0.60
CA ARG A 253 18.15 -0.73 -0.86
C ARG A 253 17.24 -0.33 -2.02
N LYS A 254 17.20 -1.13 -3.09
CA LYS A 254 16.33 -0.87 -4.24
C LYS A 254 14.85 -0.89 -3.86
N LEU A 255 14.42 -1.82 -3.00
CA LEU A 255 13.01 -2.03 -2.69
C LEU A 255 12.56 -1.31 -1.41
N VAL A 256 13.47 -1.05 -0.46
CA VAL A 256 13.15 -0.42 0.83
C VAL A 256 13.64 1.03 0.90
N GLY A 257 14.64 1.38 0.07
CA GLY A 257 15.18 2.74 -0.01
C GLY A 257 16.39 2.98 0.88
N GLU A 258 16.71 2.09 1.81
CA GLU A 258 17.85 2.21 2.74
C GLU A 258 18.59 0.88 2.90
N SER A 259 19.75 0.87 3.56
CA SER A 259 20.50 -0.36 3.80
C SER A 259 19.83 -1.25 4.86
N PRO A 260 20.05 -2.59 4.82
CA PRO A 260 19.53 -3.49 5.86
C PRO A 260 19.99 -3.13 7.27
N SER A 261 21.23 -2.65 7.43
CA SER A 261 21.78 -2.21 8.72
C SER A 261 21.07 -0.97 9.26
N THR A 262 20.95 0.08 8.44
CA THR A 262 20.25 1.31 8.78
C THR A 262 18.79 1.05 9.14
N TRP A 263 18.14 0.20 8.35
CA TRP A 263 16.75 -0.19 8.59
C TRP A 263 16.60 -0.92 9.93
N ARG A 264 17.50 -1.89 10.26
CA ARG A 264 17.50 -2.61 11.53
C ARG A 264 17.68 -1.66 12.71
N GLU A 265 18.67 -0.78 12.65
CA GLU A 265 18.97 0.17 13.72
C GLU A 265 17.77 1.07 14.01
N ARG A 266 17.15 1.62 12.98
CA ARG A 266 16.01 2.51 13.11
C ARG A 266 14.80 1.84 13.75
N HIS A 267 14.47 0.62 13.37
CA HIS A 267 13.28 -0.07 13.85
C HIS A 267 13.48 -0.73 15.23
N ARG A 268 14.70 -1.10 15.60
CA ARG A 268 14.99 -1.67 16.94
C ARG A 268 15.13 -0.58 17.99
N ASN A 269 15.73 0.55 17.67
CA ASN A 269 15.89 1.68 18.60
C ASN A 269 14.56 2.42 18.85
N GLY A 270 13.64 2.42 17.89
CA GLY A 270 12.28 2.96 18.06
C GLY A 270 11.43 2.16 19.05
N SER A 271 11.70 0.87 19.23
CA SER A 271 10.98 0.02 20.20
C SER A 271 11.50 0.15 21.64
N SER A 272 12.71 0.71 21.84
CA SER A 272 13.33 0.86 23.17
C SER A 272 13.00 2.18 23.86
N SER A 273 12.40 3.16 23.17
CA SER A 273 12.11 4.49 23.72
C SER A 273 10.72 4.60 24.40
N ALA A 274 9.98 3.51 24.58
CA ALA A 274 8.63 3.50 25.14
C ALA A 274 8.54 2.81 26.52
N ALA A 275 9.62 2.84 27.33
CA ALA A 275 9.52 2.50 28.75
C ALA A 275 9.41 3.81 29.56
N PRO A 276 8.30 4.09 30.28
CA PRO A 276 8.27 5.18 31.22
C PRO A 276 9.18 4.84 32.38
N GLU A 277 10.17 5.72 32.65
CA GLU A 277 10.84 5.75 33.95
C GLU A 277 9.79 5.95 35.03
N ALA A 278 9.53 4.91 35.79
CA ALA A 278 8.86 5.02 37.06
C ALA A 278 9.81 5.76 38.00
N SER A 279 9.58 7.04 38.19
CA SER A 279 10.20 7.82 39.25
C SER A 279 9.62 7.36 40.57
N GLU A 280 10.42 6.64 41.34
CA GLU A 280 10.29 6.57 42.78
C GLU A 280 10.62 7.96 43.36
N GLU A 281 9.65 8.61 43.99
CA GLU A 281 9.81 9.34 45.25
C GLU A 281 8.41 9.66 45.82
#